data_8ce5b35b6d0c2bb79629071d7ddc96bd
#
_entry.id   8ce5b35b6d0c2bb79629071d7ddc96bd
#
_cell.length_a   1.000
_cell.length_b   1.000
_cell.length_c   1.000
_cell.angle_alpha   90.00
_cell.angle_beta   90.00
_cell.angle_gamma   90.00
#
_symmetry.space_group_name_H-M   'P 1'
#
loop_
_entity.id
_entity.type
_entity.pdbx_description
1 polymer ?
#
loop_
_entity_poly.entity_id
_entity_poly.type
_entity_poly.pdbx_seq_one_letter_code
_entity_poly.pdbx_strand_id
1 'polypeptide(L)'
;MDSIMNFVWHDGKLFGHQWTHWEIFWNIIGWGGQLLFFSRFFVQWFATEKKKSVVVPQAFWWLSIIGSLLMLLFAAFYDKHWVVVFSYAFNWIPYIRNLVIHRRSKAAQSICVGCGQKSPPHANYCPNCGVKVA
;
A
#
# COMPACT_ATOMS: atom_id res chain seq x y z
N MET A 1 31.35 -0.52 -24.78
CA MET A 1 30.55 0.19 -23.74
C MET A 1 29.87 1.39 -24.36
N ASP A 2 30.45 2.02 -25.36
CA ASP A 2 29.91 3.20 -26.07
C ASP A 2 28.65 2.92 -26.90
N SER A 3 28.48 1.71 -27.41
CA SER A 3 27.29 1.33 -28.20
C SER A 3 26.01 1.24 -27.38
N ILE A 4 26.09 0.84 -26.10
CA ILE A 4 24.93 0.78 -25.20
C ILE A 4 24.57 2.19 -24.72
N MET A 5 25.56 3.03 -24.45
CA MET A 5 25.34 4.42 -24.09
C MET A 5 24.71 5.22 -25.24
N ASN A 6 25.15 5.00 -26.48
CA ASN A 6 24.54 5.61 -27.65
C ASN A 6 23.12 5.11 -27.95
N PHE A 7 22.80 3.86 -27.59
CA PHE A 7 21.45 3.35 -27.69
C PHE A 7 20.50 3.99 -26.65
N VAL A 8 21.02 4.29 -25.45
CA VAL A 8 20.24 4.89 -24.36
C VAL A 8 20.15 6.41 -24.47
N TRP A 9 21.23 7.08 -24.94
CA TRP A 9 21.32 8.52 -25.11
C TRP A 9 21.75 8.90 -26.51
N HIS A 10 20.80 9.15 -27.39
CA HIS A 10 21.03 9.74 -28.69
C HIS A 10 20.40 11.13 -28.75
N ASP A 11 21.21 12.17 -28.98
CA ASP A 11 20.78 13.57 -29.14
C ASP A 11 19.90 14.14 -28.01
N GLY A 12 20.21 13.84 -26.75
CA GLY A 12 19.43 14.32 -25.60
C GLY A 12 18.07 13.61 -25.44
N LYS A 13 17.90 12.49 -26.11
CA LYS A 13 16.69 11.66 -26.05
C LYS A 13 16.97 10.37 -25.30
N LEU A 14 16.25 10.12 -24.23
CA LEU A 14 16.23 8.81 -23.61
C LEU A 14 15.39 7.88 -24.51
N PHE A 15 15.98 6.79 -25.02
CA PHE A 15 15.35 5.89 -26.00
C PHE A 15 14.85 6.60 -27.28
N GLY A 16 15.51 7.66 -27.73
CA GLY A 16 15.14 8.38 -28.96
C GLY A 16 13.86 9.22 -28.88
N HIS A 17 13.23 9.37 -27.70
CA HIS A 17 12.02 10.15 -27.50
C HIS A 17 12.31 11.50 -26.84
N GLN A 18 11.76 12.59 -27.40
CA GLN A 18 11.82 13.93 -26.78
C GLN A 18 10.65 14.03 -25.78
N TRP A 19 11.01 14.10 -24.50
CA TRP A 19 10.03 14.21 -23.42
C TRP A 19 9.49 15.63 -23.32
N THR A 20 8.19 15.79 -23.50
CA THR A 20 7.51 17.05 -23.22
C THR A 20 7.35 17.21 -21.69
N HIS A 21 7.20 18.45 -21.22
CA HIS A 21 6.93 18.73 -19.79
C HIS A 21 5.71 17.96 -19.26
N TRP A 22 4.72 17.76 -20.10
CA TRP A 22 3.52 16.99 -19.80
C TRP A 22 3.82 15.51 -19.57
N GLU A 23 4.61 14.91 -20.44
CA GLU A 23 5.02 13.51 -20.32
C GLU A 23 5.91 13.28 -19.09
N ILE A 24 6.85 14.19 -18.82
CA ILE A 24 7.70 14.13 -17.62
C ILE A 24 6.84 14.15 -16.35
N PHE A 25 5.88 15.06 -16.27
CA PHE A 25 4.96 15.16 -15.13
C PHE A 25 4.21 13.85 -14.86
N TRP A 26 3.59 13.28 -15.90
CA TRP A 26 2.85 12.04 -15.76
C TRP A 26 3.74 10.82 -15.49
N ASN A 27 4.94 10.78 -16.06
CA ASN A 27 5.90 9.72 -15.74
C ASN A 27 6.36 9.79 -14.28
N ILE A 28 6.57 10.98 -13.71
CA ILE A 28 6.88 11.14 -12.27
C ILE A 28 5.73 10.61 -11.41
N ILE A 29 4.48 10.91 -11.76
CA ILE A 29 3.31 10.39 -11.04
C ILE A 29 3.24 8.86 -11.16
N GLY A 30 3.42 8.30 -12.35
CA GLY A 30 3.39 6.86 -12.58
C GLY A 30 4.49 6.12 -11.81
N TRP A 31 5.73 6.54 -11.94
CA TRP A 31 6.87 5.94 -11.21
C TRP A 31 6.74 6.14 -9.70
N GLY A 32 6.32 7.34 -9.25
CA GLY A 32 6.06 7.62 -7.84
C GLY A 32 4.97 6.72 -7.27
N GLY A 33 3.86 6.58 -7.99
CA GLY A 33 2.77 5.67 -7.62
C GLY A 33 3.21 4.22 -7.54
N GLN A 34 4.01 3.76 -8.51
CA GLN A 34 4.55 2.40 -8.55
C GLN A 34 5.50 2.14 -7.37
N LEU A 35 6.41 3.07 -7.07
CA LEU A 35 7.33 2.96 -5.94
C LEU A 35 6.58 2.95 -4.61
N LEU A 36 5.58 3.81 -4.41
CA LEU A 36 4.72 3.82 -3.23
C LEU A 36 3.94 2.51 -3.10
N PHE A 37 3.36 2.05 -4.19
CA PHE A 37 2.63 0.78 -4.19
C PHE A 37 3.53 -0.41 -3.88
N PHE A 38 4.76 -0.42 -4.36
CA PHE A 38 5.73 -1.47 -4.09
C PHE A 38 6.31 -1.40 -2.67
N SER A 39 6.53 -0.18 -2.13
CA SER A 39 7.10 0.03 -0.79
C SER A 39 6.28 -0.62 0.33
N ARG A 40 4.98 -0.88 0.11
CA ARG A 40 4.13 -1.59 1.07
C ARG A 40 4.65 -2.99 1.43
N PHE A 41 5.30 -3.67 0.47
CA PHE A 41 5.88 -4.99 0.70
C PHE A 41 7.09 -4.91 1.64
N PHE A 42 7.92 -3.88 1.48
CA PHE A 42 9.03 -3.64 2.40
C PHE A 42 8.54 -3.34 3.81
N VAL A 43 7.51 -2.51 3.94
CA VAL A 43 6.92 -2.18 5.24
C VAL A 43 6.34 -3.44 5.91
N GLN A 44 5.65 -4.28 5.15
CA GLN A 44 5.12 -5.55 5.65
C GLN A 44 6.25 -6.52 6.04
N TRP A 45 7.24 -6.68 5.19
CA TRP A 45 8.39 -7.54 5.44
C TRP A 45 9.14 -7.12 6.70
N PHE A 46 9.48 -5.85 6.82
CA PHE A 46 10.17 -5.31 7.98
C PHE A 46 9.35 -5.46 9.28
N ALA A 47 8.03 -5.22 9.22
CA ALA A 47 7.15 -5.39 10.36
C ALA A 47 7.06 -6.86 10.81
N THR A 48 7.02 -7.80 9.86
CA THR A 48 6.99 -9.24 10.11
C THR A 48 8.31 -9.70 10.73
N GLU A 49 9.45 -9.26 10.19
CA GLU A 49 10.77 -9.59 10.70
C GLU A 49 10.96 -9.11 12.14
N LYS A 50 10.59 -7.86 12.43
CA LYS A 50 10.70 -7.28 13.77
C LYS A 50 9.82 -7.98 14.80
N LYS A 51 8.63 -8.45 14.42
CA LYS A 51 7.69 -9.12 15.34
C LYS A 51 7.81 -10.64 15.35
N LYS A 52 8.61 -11.22 14.46
CA LYS A 52 8.72 -12.69 14.23
C LYS A 52 7.37 -13.38 14.08
N SER A 53 6.38 -12.67 13.55
CA SER A 53 5.01 -13.14 13.29
C SER A 53 4.43 -12.40 12.10
N VAL A 54 3.58 -13.04 11.32
CA VAL A 54 2.96 -12.42 10.16
C VAL A 54 2.04 -11.29 10.63
N VAL A 55 2.44 -10.05 10.34
CA VAL A 55 1.71 -8.84 10.75
C VAL A 55 1.53 -7.93 9.55
N VAL A 56 0.31 -7.44 9.36
CA VAL A 56 0.02 -6.41 8.36
C VAL A 56 -0.11 -5.06 9.07
N PRO A 57 0.90 -4.19 9.00
CA PRO A 57 0.85 -2.88 9.64
C PRO A 57 -0.16 -1.97 8.95
N GLN A 58 -0.71 -1.00 9.69
CA GLN A 58 -1.71 -0.06 9.16
C GLN A 58 -1.15 0.77 7.98
N ALA A 59 0.15 1.06 7.98
CA ALA A 59 0.84 1.76 6.90
C ALA A 59 0.72 1.04 5.54
N PHE A 60 0.66 -0.30 5.54
CA PHE A 60 0.45 -1.10 4.33
C PHE A 60 -0.82 -0.69 3.58
N TRP A 61 -1.92 -0.46 4.31
CA TRP A 61 -3.20 -0.09 3.71
C TRP A 61 -3.18 1.32 3.13
N TRP A 62 -2.57 2.26 3.85
CA TRP A 62 -2.43 3.64 3.37
C TRP A 62 -1.53 3.75 2.14
N LEU A 63 -0.39 3.09 2.14
CA LEU A 63 0.51 3.04 0.98
C LEU A 63 -0.16 2.41 -0.23
N SER A 64 -0.96 1.37 -0.01
CA SER A 64 -1.72 0.71 -1.08
C SER A 64 -2.78 1.61 -1.68
N ILE A 65 -3.52 2.35 -0.85
CA ILE A 65 -4.57 3.28 -1.32
C ILE A 65 -3.94 4.43 -2.11
N ILE A 66 -2.93 5.09 -1.54
CA ILE A 66 -2.28 6.25 -2.19
C ILE A 66 -1.57 5.82 -3.49
N GLY A 67 -0.79 4.73 -3.45
CA GLY A 67 -0.08 4.22 -4.61
C GLY A 67 -1.03 3.80 -5.73
N SER A 68 -2.13 3.09 -5.40
CA SER A 68 -3.13 2.70 -6.40
C SER A 68 -3.92 3.88 -6.95
N LEU A 69 -4.14 4.95 -6.16
CA LEU A 69 -4.76 6.18 -6.64
C LEU A 69 -3.88 6.88 -7.67
N LEU A 70 -2.59 7.03 -7.40
CA LEU A 70 -1.65 7.64 -8.34
C LEU A 70 -1.57 6.85 -9.64
N MET A 71 -1.51 5.51 -9.55
CA MET A 71 -1.52 4.64 -10.72
C MET A 71 -2.83 4.71 -11.50
N LEU A 72 -3.97 4.83 -10.81
CA LEU A 72 -5.27 5.00 -11.45
C LEU A 72 -5.34 6.33 -12.21
N LEU A 73 -4.86 7.42 -11.62
CA LEU A 73 -4.80 8.73 -12.28
C LEU A 73 -3.88 8.69 -13.51
N PHE A 74 -2.69 8.09 -13.37
CA PHE A 74 -1.77 7.90 -14.49
C PHE A 74 -2.43 7.10 -15.64
N ALA A 75 -3.06 5.96 -15.32
CA ALA A 75 -3.69 5.11 -16.31
C ALA A 75 -4.92 5.76 -16.98
N ALA A 76 -5.69 6.58 -16.25
CA ALA A 76 -6.88 7.22 -16.76
C ALA A 76 -6.56 8.43 -17.66
N PHE A 77 -5.56 9.24 -17.29
CA PHE A 77 -5.29 10.52 -17.96
C PHE A 77 -4.16 10.45 -18.99
N TYR A 78 -3.16 9.59 -18.75
CA TYR A 78 -1.99 9.49 -19.63
C TYR A 78 -2.03 8.26 -20.52
N ASP A 79 -2.09 7.07 -19.94
CA ASP A 79 -1.96 5.80 -20.66
C ASP A 79 -3.26 5.40 -21.38
N LYS A 80 -4.42 5.79 -20.84
CA LYS A 80 -5.77 5.54 -21.36
C LYS A 80 -6.10 4.07 -21.66
N HIS A 81 -5.39 3.14 -21.02
CA HIS A 81 -5.66 1.72 -21.11
C HIS A 81 -6.74 1.29 -20.12
N TRP A 82 -7.95 1.07 -20.60
CA TRP A 82 -9.13 0.73 -19.79
C TRP A 82 -8.92 -0.51 -18.91
N VAL A 83 -8.18 -1.51 -19.37
CA VAL A 83 -7.88 -2.72 -18.59
C VAL A 83 -7.10 -2.37 -17.33
N VAL A 84 -6.13 -1.46 -17.44
CA VAL A 84 -5.32 -0.98 -16.31
C VAL A 84 -6.17 -0.14 -15.37
N VAL A 85 -7.01 0.76 -15.90
CA VAL A 85 -7.95 1.58 -15.11
C VAL A 85 -8.87 0.70 -14.27
N PHE A 86 -9.51 -0.30 -14.88
CA PHE A 86 -10.38 -1.23 -14.16
C PHE A 86 -9.62 -2.03 -13.09
N SER A 87 -8.42 -2.50 -13.39
CA SER A 87 -7.59 -3.25 -12.43
C SER A 87 -7.30 -2.44 -11.17
N TYR A 88 -6.92 -1.18 -11.31
CA TYR A 88 -6.67 -0.31 -10.16
C TYR A 88 -7.95 0.14 -9.45
N ALA A 89 -9.05 0.35 -10.16
CA ALA A 89 -10.33 0.71 -9.57
C ALA A 89 -10.88 -0.39 -8.64
N PHE A 90 -10.82 -1.65 -9.08
CA PHE A 90 -11.29 -2.78 -8.26
C PHE A 90 -10.38 -3.07 -7.05
N ASN A 91 -9.11 -2.68 -7.13
CA ASN A 91 -8.13 -2.92 -6.07
C ASN A 91 -8.45 -2.17 -4.75
N TRP A 92 -9.27 -1.13 -4.80
CA TRP A 92 -9.66 -0.35 -3.62
C TRP A 92 -10.62 -1.08 -2.69
N ILE A 93 -11.48 -1.93 -3.24
CA ILE A 93 -12.52 -2.63 -2.48
C ILE A 93 -11.92 -3.39 -1.29
N PRO A 94 -10.95 -4.31 -1.47
CA PRO A 94 -10.35 -5.03 -0.35
C PRO A 94 -9.56 -4.11 0.60
N TYR A 95 -8.93 -3.06 0.11
CA TYR A 95 -8.16 -2.15 0.98
C TYR A 95 -9.06 -1.35 1.92
N ILE A 96 -10.14 -0.76 1.40
CA ILE A 96 -11.11 -0.01 2.21
C ILE A 96 -11.78 -0.95 3.21
N ARG A 97 -12.23 -2.11 2.77
CA ARG A 97 -12.86 -3.12 3.65
C ARG A 97 -11.93 -3.51 4.79
N ASN A 98 -10.68 -3.84 4.49
CA ASN A 98 -9.71 -4.27 5.50
C ASN A 98 -9.32 -3.13 6.46
N LEU A 99 -9.23 -1.90 5.97
CA LEU A 99 -9.00 -0.72 6.82
C LEU A 99 -10.16 -0.50 7.79
N VAL A 100 -11.41 -0.64 7.34
CA VAL A 100 -12.60 -0.53 8.18
C VAL A 100 -12.63 -1.63 9.23
N ILE A 101 -12.37 -2.89 8.84
CA ILE A 101 -12.30 -4.03 9.78
C ILE A 101 -11.21 -3.79 10.82
N HIS A 102 -10.02 -3.36 10.40
CA HIS A 102 -8.91 -3.10 11.31
C HIS A 102 -9.23 -1.99 12.33
N ARG A 103 -9.89 -0.91 11.89
CA ARG A 103 -10.36 0.16 12.79
C ARG A 103 -11.41 -0.35 13.78
N ARG A 104 -12.38 -1.13 13.30
CA ARG A 104 -13.43 -1.72 14.16
C ARG A 104 -12.83 -2.68 15.18
N SER A 105 -11.89 -3.54 14.79
CA SER A 105 -11.21 -4.47 15.70
C SER A 105 -10.45 -3.74 16.81
N LYS A 106 -9.80 -2.62 16.51
CA LYS A 106 -9.13 -1.80 17.53
C LYS A 106 -10.10 -1.13 18.47
N ALA A 107 -11.23 -0.62 17.96
CA ALA A 107 -12.27 0.01 18.77
C ALA A 107 -13.01 -0.99 19.67
N ALA A 108 -13.11 -2.25 19.26
CA ALA A 108 -13.79 -3.32 20.01
C ALA A 108 -12.88 -4.01 21.04
N GLN A 109 -11.61 -3.61 21.16
CA GLN A 109 -10.72 -4.15 22.20
C GLN A 109 -11.20 -3.70 23.57
N SER A 110 -11.58 -4.64 24.44
CA SER A 110 -11.93 -4.39 25.83
C SER A 110 -10.70 -4.46 26.73
N ILE A 111 -10.70 -3.69 27.80
CA ILE A 111 -9.68 -3.76 28.85
C ILE A 111 -10.19 -4.70 29.93
N CYS A 112 -9.41 -5.71 30.30
CA CYS A 112 -9.76 -6.63 31.36
C CYS A 112 -9.78 -5.89 32.71
N VAL A 113 -10.90 -5.99 33.41
CA VAL A 113 -11.09 -5.35 34.74
C VAL A 113 -10.16 -5.97 35.81
N GLY A 114 -9.76 -7.24 35.64
CA GLY A 114 -8.94 -7.95 36.61
C GLY A 114 -7.44 -7.68 36.48
N CYS A 115 -6.89 -7.51 35.29
CA CYS A 115 -5.46 -7.35 35.06
C CYS A 115 -5.07 -6.11 34.25
N GLY A 116 -6.02 -5.32 33.77
CA GLY A 116 -5.76 -4.13 32.95
C GLY A 116 -5.25 -4.41 31.53
N GLN A 117 -5.13 -5.67 31.13
CA GLN A 117 -4.60 -6.03 29.82
C GLN A 117 -5.67 -5.94 28.73
N LYS A 118 -5.27 -5.52 27.53
CA LYS A 118 -6.17 -5.47 26.36
C LYS A 118 -6.53 -6.89 25.93
N SER A 119 -7.80 -7.16 25.87
CA SER A 119 -8.35 -8.43 25.42
C SER A 119 -8.74 -8.36 23.93
N PRO A 120 -8.60 -9.45 23.17
CA PRO A 120 -9.06 -9.49 21.80
C PRO A 120 -10.58 -9.20 21.71
N PRO A 121 -11.05 -8.58 20.61
CA PRO A 121 -12.48 -8.44 20.37
C PRO A 121 -13.12 -9.83 20.33
N HIS A 122 -14.24 -10.03 21.04
CA HIS A 122 -14.97 -11.30 21.17
C HIS A 122 -14.36 -12.34 22.14
N ALA A 123 -13.34 -12.01 22.92
CA ALA A 123 -12.88 -12.89 23.98
C ALA A 123 -13.87 -12.87 25.15
N ASN A 124 -14.46 -14.02 25.47
CA ASN A 124 -15.31 -14.16 26.64
C ASN A 124 -14.51 -14.18 27.96
N TYR A 125 -13.24 -14.55 27.89
CA TYR A 125 -12.33 -14.64 29.01
C TYR A 125 -10.99 -13.98 28.67
N CYS A 126 -10.37 -13.33 29.66
CA CYS A 126 -9.06 -12.74 29.48
C CYS A 126 -7.98 -13.83 29.30
N PRO A 127 -7.16 -13.80 28.23
CA PRO A 127 -6.14 -14.82 28.00
C PRO A 127 -5.01 -14.81 29.04
N ASN A 128 -4.89 -13.73 29.82
CA ASN A 128 -3.82 -13.57 30.80
C ASN A 128 -4.25 -13.97 32.25
N CYS A 129 -5.45 -13.61 32.69
CA CYS A 129 -5.89 -13.85 34.07
C CYS A 129 -7.14 -14.72 34.17
N GLY A 130 -7.74 -15.15 33.07
CA GLY A 130 -8.92 -16.04 33.05
C GLY A 130 -10.26 -15.37 33.48
N VAL A 131 -10.24 -14.11 33.88
CA VAL A 131 -11.46 -13.38 34.28
C VAL A 131 -12.34 -13.14 33.05
N LYS A 132 -13.67 -13.29 33.23
CA LYS A 132 -14.66 -13.02 32.19
C LYS A 132 -14.58 -11.54 31.79
N VAL A 133 -14.38 -11.30 30.50
CA VAL A 133 -14.40 -9.97 29.91
C VAL A 133 -15.83 -9.68 29.48
N ALA A 134 -16.43 -8.68 30.10
CA ALA A 134 -17.79 -8.27 29.79
C ALA A 134 -17.86 -7.48 28.48
#